data_33c4e26199b181ce6bf523993eab4209
#
_entry.id   33c4e26199b181ce6bf523993eab4209
#
_cell.length_a   1.000
_cell.length_b   1.000
_cell.length_c   1.000
_cell.angle_alpha   90.00
_cell.angle_beta   90.00
_cell.angle_gamma   90.00
#
_symmetry.space_group_name_H-M   'P 1'
#
loop_
_entity.id
_entity.type
_entity.pdbx_description
1 polymer ?
#
loop_
_entity_poly.entity_id
_entity_poly.type
_entity_poly.pdbx_seq_one_letter_code
_entity_poly.pdbx_strand_id
1 'polypeptide(L)'
;DVNSGRYSGRENLEETIMQINREAAVEIARQLRLRDIGGIIVVDFIDMHTQEHQQEILQVLQQALSNDKMKPRVQDITVLNLVEITRKKARQNLSTVLYAPCPICQGGGRVQSRETVALEIKRRLRTLLAKPCASRSILISANPWMVEWLRAKDLRQWERELACKIKVEADTG
;
A
#
# COMPACT_ATOMS: atom_id res chain seq x y z
N ASP A 1 -1.35 -10.44 7.35
CA ASP A 1 -0.87 -9.84 8.60
C ASP A 1 -1.99 -9.85 9.65
N VAL A 2 -1.77 -10.58 10.76
CA VAL A 2 -2.72 -10.72 11.86
C VAL A 2 -2.23 -9.90 13.05
N ASN A 3 -3.09 -9.03 13.55
CA ASN A 3 -2.76 -8.14 14.66
C ASN A 3 -3.76 -8.28 15.80
N SER A 4 -3.29 -8.16 17.04
CA SER A 4 -4.13 -8.23 18.24
C SER A 4 -5.08 -7.06 18.41
N GLY A 5 -4.86 -5.96 17.68
CA GLY A 5 -5.67 -4.76 17.79
C GLY A 5 -5.66 -4.17 19.20
N ARG A 6 -6.88 -3.97 19.76
CA ARG A 6 -7.06 -3.47 21.13
C ARG A 6 -7.23 -4.57 22.19
N TYR A 7 -7.00 -5.81 21.82
CA TYR A 7 -7.09 -6.94 22.75
C TYR A 7 -5.90 -6.92 23.73
N SER A 8 -6.13 -6.42 24.93
CA SER A 8 -5.14 -6.33 26.01
C SER A 8 -5.62 -7.11 27.23
N GLY A 9 -5.85 -8.41 27.06
CA GLY A 9 -6.09 -9.32 28.18
C GLY A 9 -4.78 -9.51 28.95
N ARG A 10 -4.70 -8.96 30.15
CA ARG A 10 -3.47 -8.99 30.97
C ARG A 10 -3.19 -10.32 31.65
N GLU A 11 -4.15 -11.24 31.74
CA GLU A 11 -4.02 -12.46 32.54
C GLU A 11 -3.63 -13.73 31.78
N ASN A 12 -3.78 -13.77 30.42
CA ASN A 12 -3.36 -14.92 29.62
C ASN A 12 -3.05 -14.51 28.17
N LEU A 13 -1.90 -13.88 27.97
CA LEU A 13 -1.50 -13.36 26.68
C LEU A 13 -1.42 -14.45 25.60
N GLU A 14 -0.89 -15.63 25.94
CA GLU A 14 -0.76 -16.76 25.00
C GLU A 14 -2.14 -17.29 24.55
N GLU A 15 -3.08 -17.43 25.48
CA GLU A 15 -4.43 -17.88 25.16
C GLU A 15 -5.18 -16.88 24.27
N THR A 16 -4.97 -15.58 24.53
CA THR A 16 -5.51 -14.50 23.69
C THR A 16 -4.92 -14.55 22.27
N ILE A 17 -3.60 -14.74 22.14
CA ILE A 17 -2.92 -14.89 20.84
C ILE A 17 -3.48 -16.10 20.09
N MET A 18 -3.62 -17.23 20.75
CA MET A 18 -4.16 -18.45 20.14
C MET A 18 -5.61 -18.26 19.67
N GLN A 19 -6.44 -17.61 20.48
CA GLN A 19 -7.82 -17.31 20.09
C GLN A 19 -7.86 -16.43 18.83
N ILE A 20 -7.08 -15.35 18.80
CA ILE A 20 -7.02 -14.45 17.64
C ILE A 20 -6.53 -15.19 16.39
N ASN A 21 -5.47 -15.99 16.52
CA ASN A 21 -4.92 -16.73 15.39
C ASN A 21 -5.91 -17.80 14.87
N ARG A 22 -6.69 -18.47 15.76
CA ARG A 22 -7.76 -19.40 15.35
C ARG A 22 -8.85 -18.70 14.54
N GLU A 23 -9.34 -17.57 15.05
CA GLU A 23 -10.36 -16.76 14.37
C GLU A 23 -9.83 -16.26 13.01
N ALA A 24 -8.58 -15.77 12.97
CA ALA A 24 -7.93 -15.33 11.75
C ALA A 24 -7.80 -16.47 10.73
N ALA A 25 -7.40 -17.66 11.13
CA ALA A 25 -7.27 -18.82 10.23
C ALA A 25 -8.59 -19.17 9.53
N VAL A 26 -9.69 -19.17 10.28
CA VAL A 26 -11.04 -19.43 9.73
C VAL A 26 -11.46 -18.31 8.78
N GLU A 27 -11.24 -17.07 9.18
CA GLU A 27 -11.62 -15.89 8.35
C GLU A 27 -10.76 -15.79 7.08
N ILE A 28 -9.46 -16.05 7.16
CA ILE A 28 -8.57 -16.11 5.98
C ILE A 28 -9.10 -17.13 4.98
N ALA A 29 -9.40 -18.35 5.42
CA ALA A 29 -9.95 -19.37 4.54
C ALA A 29 -11.27 -18.94 3.89
N ARG A 30 -12.13 -18.24 4.63
CA ARG A 30 -13.36 -17.65 4.11
C ARG A 30 -13.09 -16.57 3.06
N GLN A 31 -12.16 -15.65 3.34
CA GLN A 31 -11.83 -14.55 2.43
C GLN A 31 -11.13 -15.02 1.15
N LEU A 32 -10.29 -16.04 1.21
CA LEU A 32 -9.68 -16.63 0.02
C LEU A 32 -10.74 -17.16 -0.96
N ARG A 33 -11.81 -17.78 -0.43
CA ARG A 33 -12.94 -18.24 -1.25
C ARG A 33 -13.78 -17.09 -1.78
N LEU A 34 -14.18 -16.15 -0.92
CA LEU A 34 -15.07 -15.04 -1.29
C LEU A 34 -14.46 -14.12 -2.35
N ARG A 35 -13.17 -13.83 -2.22
CA ARG A 35 -12.45 -12.92 -3.11
C ARG A 35 -11.79 -13.62 -4.29
N ASP A 36 -11.89 -14.95 -4.36
CA ASP A 36 -11.20 -15.82 -5.32
C ASP A 36 -9.70 -15.51 -5.44
N ILE A 37 -9.04 -15.36 -4.28
CA ILE A 37 -7.61 -15.12 -4.22
C ILE A 37 -6.88 -16.43 -4.52
N GLY A 38 -6.00 -16.42 -5.53
CA GLY A 38 -5.19 -17.56 -5.92
C GLY A 38 -3.74 -17.18 -6.16
N GLY A 39 -2.88 -18.17 -6.23
CA GLY A 39 -1.43 -18.02 -6.34
C GLY A 39 -0.73 -18.45 -5.06
N ILE A 40 0.37 -17.82 -4.74
CA ILE A 40 1.10 -17.99 -3.47
C ILE A 40 0.56 -16.93 -2.51
N ILE A 41 0.04 -17.40 -1.38
CA ILE A 41 -0.50 -16.57 -0.30
C ILE A 41 0.39 -16.79 0.92
N VAL A 42 0.85 -15.70 1.50
CA VAL A 42 1.64 -15.71 2.73
C VAL A 42 0.79 -15.10 3.84
N VAL A 43 0.71 -15.81 4.95
CA VAL A 43 -0.02 -15.40 6.15
C VAL A 43 0.98 -15.18 7.27
N ASP A 44 0.94 -13.99 7.85
CA ASP A 44 1.72 -13.60 9.01
C ASP A 44 0.78 -13.64 10.23
N PHE A 45 0.89 -14.74 11.01
CA PHE A 45 0.16 -14.91 12.25
C PHE A 45 0.90 -14.22 13.40
N ILE A 46 0.18 -13.91 14.50
CA ILE A 46 0.83 -13.42 15.71
C ILE A 46 1.76 -14.51 16.22
N ASP A 47 2.98 -14.13 16.61
CA ASP A 47 4.03 -15.04 17.06
C ASP A 47 3.54 -16.03 18.13
N MET A 48 3.84 -17.30 17.91
CA MET A 48 3.54 -18.40 18.80
C MET A 48 4.82 -19.06 19.28
N HIS A 49 5.00 -19.17 20.59
CA HIS A 49 6.25 -19.62 21.20
C HIS A 49 6.42 -21.15 21.20
N THR A 50 5.31 -21.90 21.10
CA THR A 50 5.36 -23.37 21.16
C THR A 50 5.02 -24.01 19.83
N GLN A 51 5.68 -25.12 19.50
CA GLN A 51 5.37 -25.88 18.29
C GLN A 51 3.94 -26.44 18.29
N GLU A 52 3.43 -26.77 19.48
CA GLU A 52 2.07 -27.27 19.64
C GLU A 52 1.02 -26.25 19.18
N HIS A 53 1.19 -24.98 19.59
CA HIS A 53 0.33 -23.88 19.15
C HIS A 53 0.42 -23.66 17.63
N GLN A 54 1.62 -23.72 17.08
CA GLN A 54 1.84 -23.57 15.64
C GLN A 54 1.12 -24.71 14.86
N GLN A 55 1.26 -25.95 15.30
CA GLN A 55 0.59 -27.10 14.68
C GLN A 55 -0.93 -27.02 14.80
N GLU A 56 -1.44 -26.55 15.94
CA GLU A 56 -2.87 -26.34 16.12
C GLU A 56 -3.43 -25.35 15.11
N ILE A 57 -2.78 -24.19 14.93
CA ILE A 57 -3.22 -23.18 13.95
C ILE A 57 -3.16 -23.71 12.52
N LEU A 58 -2.11 -24.47 12.16
CA LEU A 58 -2.03 -25.12 10.87
C LEU A 58 -3.20 -26.09 10.64
N GLN A 59 -3.56 -26.89 11.65
CA GLN A 59 -4.71 -27.82 11.58
C GLN A 59 -6.03 -27.06 11.39
N VAL A 60 -6.25 -25.99 12.15
CA VAL A 60 -7.45 -25.15 12.02
C VAL A 60 -7.54 -24.55 10.61
N LEU A 61 -6.44 -24.03 10.10
CA LEU A 61 -6.38 -23.47 8.75
C LEU A 61 -6.64 -24.53 7.67
N GLN A 62 -6.01 -25.70 7.77
CA GLN A 62 -6.21 -26.83 6.84
C GLN A 62 -7.66 -27.29 6.87
N GLN A 63 -8.26 -27.42 8.05
CA GLN A 63 -9.66 -27.81 8.21
C GLN A 63 -10.59 -26.77 7.60
N ALA A 64 -10.35 -25.48 7.82
CA ALA A 64 -11.13 -24.39 7.23
C ALA A 64 -11.04 -24.33 5.70
N LEU A 65 -9.92 -24.76 5.14
CA LEU A 65 -9.68 -24.85 3.70
C LEU A 65 -10.14 -26.16 3.05
N SER A 66 -10.47 -27.20 3.84
CA SER A 66 -10.82 -28.53 3.33
C SER A 66 -11.98 -28.54 2.32
N ASN A 67 -12.95 -27.64 2.50
CA ASN A 67 -14.12 -27.50 1.62
C ASN A 67 -13.88 -26.58 0.41
N ASP A 68 -12.65 -26.10 0.20
CA ASP A 68 -12.34 -25.24 -0.95
C ASP A 68 -12.19 -26.09 -2.23
N LYS A 69 -13.02 -25.79 -3.22
CA LYS A 69 -13.02 -26.46 -4.54
C LYS A 69 -11.66 -26.40 -5.26
N MET A 70 -10.85 -25.36 -4.95
CA MET A 70 -9.53 -25.18 -5.56
C MET A 70 -8.43 -26.02 -4.89
N LYS A 71 -8.76 -26.76 -3.82
CA LYS A 71 -7.86 -27.66 -3.07
C LYS A 71 -6.53 -26.98 -2.74
N PRO A 72 -6.54 -25.90 -1.97
CA PRO A 72 -5.32 -25.21 -1.57
C PRO A 72 -4.41 -26.17 -0.77
N ARG A 73 -3.10 -25.92 -0.86
CA ARG A 73 -2.12 -26.64 -0.04
C ARG A 73 -1.52 -25.65 0.95
N VAL A 74 -1.55 -26.01 2.21
CA VAL A 74 -0.90 -25.28 3.30
C VAL A 74 0.45 -25.93 3.54
N GLN A 75 1.52 -25.15 3.52
CA GLN A 75 2.86 -25.55 3.89
C GLN A 75 3.08 -25.36 5.39
N ASP A 76 4.13 -25.97 5.92
CA ASP A 76 4.54 -25.79 7.31
C ASP A 76 4.96 -24.32 7.56
N ILE A 77 4.99 -23.95 8.84
CA ILE A 77 5.45 -22.62 9.27
C ILE A 77 6.94 -22.46 8.95
N THR A 78 7.27 -21.38 8.27
CA THR A 78 8.67 -21.05 7.94
C THR A 78 9.45 -20.61 9.17
N VAL A 79 10.79 -20.54 9.05
CA VAL A 79 11.67 -19.95 10.09
C VAL A 79 11.33 -18.51 10.46
N LEU A 80 10.56 -17.82 9.62
CA LEU A 80 10.09 -16.44 9.84
C LEU A 80 8.66 -16.40 10.44
N ASN A 81 8.15 -17.51 10.96
CA ASN A 81 6.77 -17.66 11.46
C ASN A 81 5.67 -17.39 10.43
N LEU A 82 5.99 -17.49 9.13
CA LEU A 82 5.03 -17.29 8.06
C LEU A 82 4.43 -18.62 7.61
N VAL A 83 3.13 -18.63 7.35
CA VAL A 83 2.42 -19.77 6.74
C VAL A 83 2.23 -19.51 5.26
N GLU A 84 2.67 -20.46 4.44
CA GLU A 84 2.52 -20.39 3.00
C GLU A 84 1.34 -21.26 2.53
N ILE A 85 0.48 -20.66 1.70
CA ILE A 85 -0.65 -21.35 1.09
C ILE A 85 -0.53 -21.24 -0.43
N THR A 86 -0.60 -22.34 -1.13
CA THR A 86 -0.74 -22.35 -2.58
C THR A 86 -2.18 -22.67 -2.96
N ARG A 87 -2.83 -21.77 -3.69
CA ARG A 87 -4.20 -21.94 -4.17
C ARG A 87 -4.26 -21.73 -5.67
N LYS A 88 -4.87 -22.65 -6.38
CA LYS A 88 -4.98 -22.56 -7.84
C LYS A 88 -5.77 -21.31 -8.25
N LYS A 89 -5.19 -20.50 -9.15
CA LYS A 89 -5.87 -19.33 -9.71
C LYS A 89 -6.75 -19.78 -10.88
N ALA A 90 -8.06 -19.83 -10.66
CA ALA A 90 -9.00 -20.30 -11.69
C ALA A 90 -9.69 -19.14 -12.43
N ARG A 91 -9.85 -17.99 -11.78
CA ARG A 91 -10.53 -16.81 -12.31
C ARG A 91 -9.76 -15.53 -11.93
N GLN A 92 -10.20 -14.40 -12.45
CA GLN A 92 -9.76 -13.11 -11.95
C GLN A 92 -10.32 -12.90 -10.54
N ASN A 93 -9.49 -12.37 -9.65
CA ASN A 93 -9.94 -12.06 -8.29
C ASN A 93 -10.98 -10.93 -8.30
N LEU A 94 -11.79 -10.87 -7.26
CA LEU A 94 -12.88 -9.90 -7.14
C LEU A 94 -12.39 -8.45 -7.27
N SER A 95 -11.21 -8.15 -6.73
CA SER A 95 -10.63 -6.81 -6.82
C SER A 95 -10.38 -6.36 -8.26
N THR A 96 -9.89 -7.25 -9.13
CA THR A 96 -9.64 -6.93 -10.54
C THR A 96 -10.93 -6.63 -11.32
N VAL A 97 -12.05 -7.22 -10.88
CA VAL A 97 -13.35 -7.01 -11.52
C VAL A 97 -14.03 -5.73 -11.02
N LEU A 98 -13.89 -5.42 -9.73
CA LEU A 98 -14.62 -4.32 -9.09
C LEU A 98 -13.88 -2.98 -9.11
N TYR A 99 -12.56 -2.98 -9.24
CA TYR A 99 -11.76 -1.78 -9.11
C TYR A 99 -10.89 -1.52 -10.34
N ALA A 100 -10.70 -0.24 -10.65
CA ALA A 100 -9.72 0.24 -11.60
C ALA A 100 -8.51 0.85 -10.86
N PRO A 101 -7.34 0.92 -11.50
CA PRO A 101 -6.20 1.65 -10.95
C PRO A 101 -6.58 3.10 -10.66
N CYS A 102 -6.14 3.62 -9.51
CA CYS A 102 -6.37 5.02 -9.17
C CYS A 102 -5.71 5.94 -10.22
N PRO A 103 -6.44 6.90 -10.83
CA PRO A 103 -5.88 7.76 -11.88
C PRO A 103 -4.76 8.67 -11.38
N ILE A 104 -4.71 8.97 -10.07
CA ILE A 104 -3.70 9.85 -9.48
C ILE A 104 -2.38 9.11 -9.25
N CYS A 105 -2.41 7.95 -8.58
CA CYS A 105 -1.20 7.18 -8.25
C CYS A 105 -0.97 5.97 -9.16
N GLN A 106 -1.86 5.70 -10.10
CA GLN A 106 -1.80 4.57 -11.06
C GLN A 106 -1.54 3.22 -10.39
N GLY A 107 -2.05 3.05 -9.18
CA GLY A 107 -1.86 1.83 -8.38
C GLY A 107 -0.65 1.85 -7.43
N GLY A 108 0.18 2.89 -7.47
CA GLY A 108 1.37 2.99 -6.61
C GLY A 108 1.09 3.26 -5.12
N GLY A 109 -0.16 3.62 -4.77
CA GLY A 109 -0.58 3.90 -3.39
C GLY A 109 0.03 5.17 -2.78
N ARG A 110 0.96 5.81 -3.48
CA ARG A 110 1.67 7.02 -3.04
C ARG A 110 1.78 8.02 -4.18
N VAL A 111 1.79 9.29 -3.83
CA VAL A 111 2.06 10.41 -4.73
C VAL A 111 3.27 11.19 -4.21
N GLN A 112 3.94 11.92 -5.08
CA GLN A 112 5.06 12.77 -4.67
C GLN A 112 4.60 13.84 -3.67
N SER A 113 5.46 14.16 -2.70
CA SER A 113 5.21 15.26 -1.77
C SER A 113 5.25 16.61 -2.50
N ARG A 114 4.62 17.62 -1.91
CA ARG A 114 4.62 18.99 -2.47
C ARG A 114 6.04 19.53 -2.63
N GLU A 115 6.90 19.26 -1.67
CA GLU A 115 8.31 19.62 -1.65
C GLU A 115 9.07 18.96 -2.81
N THR A 116 8.82 17.69 -3.07
CA THR A 116 9.44 16.96 -4.18
C THR A 116 9.01 17.52 -5.53
N VAL A 117 7.71 17.75 -5.70
CA VAL A 117 7.18 18.38 -6.92
C VAL A 117 7.74 19.79 -7.12
N ALA A 118 7.82 20.59 -6.07
CA ALA A 118 8.40 21.94 -6.12
C ALA A 118 9.87 21.89 -6.55
N LEU A 119 10.65 20.96 -5.98
CA LEU A 119 12.05 20.78 -6.36
C LEU A 119 12.21 20.38 -7.83
N GLU A 120 11.36 19.53 -8.33
CA GLU A 120 11.36 19.13 -9.75
C GLU A 120 11.01 20.31 -10.64
N ILE A 121 9.97 21.09 -10.31
CA ILE A 121 9.63 22.32 -11.02
C ILE A 121 10.84 23.27 -11.05
N LYS A 122 11.48 23.50 -9.91
CA LYS A 122 12.65 24.38 -9.82
C LYS A 122 13.82 23.90 -10.70
N ARG A 123 14.05 22.59 -10.74
CA ARG A 123 15.07 21.99 -11.62
C ARG A 123 14.75 22.22 -13.10
N ARG A 124 13.50 21.98 -13.50
CA ARG A 124 13.05 22.23 -14.87
C ARG A 124 13.19 23.69 -15.27
N LEU A 125 12.82 24.62 -14.36
CA LEU A 125 13.00 26.05 -14.59
C LEU A 125 14.47 26.43 -14.82
N ARG A 126 15.40 25.90 -14.00
CA ARG A 126 16.84 26.12 -14.20
C ARG A 126 17.32 25.63 -15.56
N THR A 127 16.87 24.46 -15.98
CA THR A 127 17.23 23.91 -17.30
C THR A 127 16.68 24.73 -18.45
N LEU A 128 15.45 25.22 -18.33
CA LEU A 128 14.84 26.09 -19.35
C LEU A 128 15.55 27.44 -19.46
N LEU A 129 15.88 28.05 -18.32
CA LEU A 129 16.53 29.36 -18.24
C LEU A 129 18.02 29.35 -18.58
N ALA A 130 18.65 28.16 -18.58
CA ALA A 130 20.03 28.00 -19.03
C ALA A 130 20.20 28.20 -20.53
N LYS A 131 19.11 28.11 -21.31
CA LYS A 131 19.11 28.42 -22.76
C LYS A 131 18.91 29.91 -22.97
N PRO A 132 19.60 30.53 -23.94
CA PRO A 132 19.36 31.91 -24.30
C PRO A 132 17.90 32.09 -24.71
N CYS A 133 17.15 32.86 -23.93
CA CYS A 133 15.72 33.04 -24.13
C CYS A 133 15.42 34.58 -24.16
N ALA A 134 14.59 35.01 -25.11
CA ALA A 134 14.22 36.38 -25.29
C ALA A 134 13.29 36.92 -24.17
N SER A 135 12.59 36.08 -23.49
CA SER A 135 11.65 36.42 -22.41
C SER A 135 12.01 35.72 -21.10
N ARG A 136 12.11 36.49 -20.02
CA ARG A 136 12.30 36.00 -18.66
C ARG A 136 10.98 35.96 -17.88
N SER A 137 9.89 35.59 -18.53
CA SER A 137 8.59 35.38 -17.91
C SER A 137 8.12 33.97 -18.16
N ILE A 138 7.78 33.23 -17.11
CA ILE A 138 7.38 31.83 -17.16
C ILE A 138 6.00 31.68 -16.54
N LEU A 139 5.16 30.88 -17.17
CA LEU A 139 3.88 30.47 -16.65
C LEU A 139 3.99 29.00 -16.18
N ILE A 140 3.60 28.75 -14.94
CA ILE A 140 3.48 27.40 -14.36
C ILE A 140 2.00 27.10 -14.23
N SER A 141 1.53 26.12 -14.99
CA SER A 141 0.20 25.54 -14.82
C SER A 141 0.31 24.30 -13.95
N ALA A 142 -0.44 24.26 -12.86
CA ALA A 142 -0.37 23.18 -11.89
C ALA A 142 -1.71 22.99 -11.17
N ASN A 143 -1.87 21.85 -10.51
CA ASN A 143 -3.05 21.57 -9.70
C ASN A 143 -3.27 22.69 -8.65
N PRO A 144 -4.52 23.09 -8.34
CA PRO A 144 -4.85 24.16 -7.41
C PRO A 144 -4.10 24.12 -6.07
N TRP A 145 -4.01 22.94 -5.45
CA TRP A 145 -3.30 22.77 -4.17
C TRP A 145 -1.78 23.05 -4.26
N MET A 146 -1.18 22.82 -5.44
CA MET A 146 0.24 23.13 -5.67
C MET A 146 0.45 24.61 -5.92
N VAL A 147 -0.48 25.26 -6.62
CA VAL A 147 -0.46 26.70 -6.85
C VAL A 147 -0.52 27.46 -5.54
N GLU A 148 -1.43 27.12 -4.63
CA GLU A 148 -1.52 27.71 -3.29
C GLU A 148 -0.22 27.54 -2.50
N TRP A 149 0.34 26.32 -2.52
CA TRP A 149 1.57 26.00 -1.82
C TRP A 149 2.77 26.80 -2.36
N LEU A 150 2.94 26.90 -3.67
CA LEU A 150 3.99 27.69 -4.31
C LEU A 150 3.86 29.19 -3.97
N ARG A 151 2.67 29.75 -4.00
CA ARG A 151 2.42 31.14 -3.64
C ARG A 151 2.77 31.45 -2.19
N ALA A 152 2.48 30.50 -1.28
CA ALA A 152 2.69 30.68 0.16
C ALA A 152 4.17 30.59 0.56
N LYS A 153 4.99 29.78 -0.11
CA LYS A 153 6.34 29.47 0.35
C LYS A 153 7.47 29.96 -0.55
N ASP A 154 7.45 29.66 -1.83
CA ASP A 154 8.69 29.63 -2.60
C ASP A 154 8.76 30.61 -3.79
N LEU A 155 7.66 31.14 -4.26
CA LEU A 155 7.61 31.85 -5.54
C LEU A 155 8.53 33.09 -5.59
N ARG A 156 8.48 33.92 -4.56
CA ARG A 156 9.31 35.17 -4.49
C ARG A 156 10.80 34.85 -4.37
N GLN A 157 11.14 33.77 -3.71
CA GLN A 157 12.52 33.33 -3.59
C GLN A 157 13.05 32.83 -4.93
N TRP A 158 12.25 32.05 -5.66
CA TRP A 158 12.62 31.51 -6.97
C TRP A 158 12.76 32.61 -8.02
N GLU A 159 11.88 33.62 -8.02
CA GLU A 159 12.00 34.80 -8.92
C GLU A 159 13.32 35.52 -8.72
N ARG A 160 13.76 35.67 -7.46
CA ARG A 160 15.06 36.30 -7.14
C ARG A 160 16.25 35.42 -7.58
N GLU A 161 16.21 34.12 -7.23
CA GLU A 161 17.30 33.19 -7.55
C GLU A 161 17.47 32.96 -9.06
N LEU A 162 16.35 32.90 -9.79
CA LEU A 162 16.31 32.59 -11.22
C LEU A 162 16.31 33.83 -12.11
N ALA A 163 16.23 35.02 -11.51
CA ALA A 163 16.13 36.30 -12.21
C ALA A 163 15.06 36.28 -13.32
N CYS A 164 13.89 35.75 -13.04
CA CYS A 164 12.75 35.66 -13.96
C CYS A 164 11.43 35.95 -13.21
N LYS A 165 10.41 36.36 -13.96
CA LYS A 165 9.05 36.50 -13.43
C LYS A 165 8.31 35.19 -13.59
N ILE A 166 7.66 34.74 -12.52
CA ILE A 166 6.94 33.46 -12.49
C ILE A 166 5.46 33.75 -12.19
N LYS A 167 4.61 33.39 -13.12
CA LYS A 167 3.16 33.36 -12.92
C LYS A 167 2.74 31.93 -12.66
N VAL A 168 1.78 31.73 -11.75
CA VAL A 168 1.21 30.41 -11.46
C VAL A 168 -0.30 30.48 -11.63
N GLU A 169 -0.85 29.51 -12.33
CA GLU A 169 -2.28 29.34 -12.54
C GLU A 169 -2.70 27.91 -12.26
N ALA A 170 -3.95 27.75 -11.87
CA ALA A 170 -4.52 26.44 -11.60
C ALA A 170 -4.99 25.79 -12.91
N ASP A 171 -4.53 24.55 -13.10
CA ASP A 171 -5.05 23.67 -14.13
C ASP A 171 -6.06 22.72 -13.46
N THR A 172 -7.28 22.76 -13.94
CA THR A 172 -8.41 21.93 -13.46
C THR A 172 -8.72 20.77 -14.39
N GLY A 173 -7.84 20.47 -15.37
CA GLY A 173 -8.01 19.48 -16.43
C GLY A 173 -8.21 18.05 -16.01
#